data_4c755177702f837bb591362c6a96b6df
#
_entry.id   4c755177702f837bb591362c6a96b6df
#
_cell.length_a   1.000
_cell.length_b   1.000
_cell.length_c   1.000
_cell.angle_alpha   90.00
_cell.angle_beta   90.00
_cell.angle_gamma   90.00
#
_symmetry.space_group_name_H-M   'P 1'
#
loop_
_entity.id
_entity.type
_entity.pdbx_description
1 polymer ?
#
loop_
_entity_poly.entity_id
_entity_poly.type
_entity_poly.pdbx_seq_one_letter_code
_entity_poly.pdbx_strand_id
1 'polypeptide(L)'
;MKNILGLDLGTNSIGWALIDNESHRIIKSGSRIIPMDAATMGDYEKGNLKSAASKRTSFRGMRRLYERAKLRRERLLRVLNILGFLPEEFRRQIDFEHHPGQFIDGKEPLIAYHHDENGQRVFSYMSAFEEMLTDFRATQPELVRDGRRVPYDWTIYYLRHKALTQPVTKEELAWIILNFNTKRGYYQLRSESEEVTTNKNEEYAELEVVSVEKTGEDKKRAGYYWYTITYDNEAEQKITSTIPPRQIGDKVELIVTTARDKAGETKKSVRSPKEDDWTLMKKRTEHNIEEEECTVGSYIYQHILADPTVKVRGKLVHTIERKFYKKELKQILNKQKEFIPELQDTSLYEACIKELYRNNEAHIQSIANKDFTDLFVNDIIFYQRPLKSKKSTISNCPYESYYYKNKETGELIRKPIKCIAKSNPLYQEFRLWQFVHNLRIYKKSEEVSGRLQTDVDVTDRFLTTPDDYAKLFSWLNDRKGIKQKELLRYEAFG
;
A
#
# COMPACT_ATOMS: atom_id res chain seq x y z
N MET A 1 32.89 -45.09 -1.25
CA MET A 1 33.10 -43.70 -0.80
C MET A 1 32.02 -42.83 -1.42
N LYS A 2 31.12 -42.28 -0.62
CA LYS A 2 30.13 -41.28 -1.08
C LYS A 2 30.57 -39.89 -0.65
N ASN A 3 31.04 -39.11 -1.58
CA ASN A 3 31.39 -37.74 -1.32
C ASN A 3 30.18 -36.82 -1.54
N ILE A 4 29.97 -35.83 -0.67
CA ILE A 4 28.90 -34.85 -0.74
C ILE A 4 29.54 -33.52 -1.07
N LEU A 5 29.07 -32.87 -2.16
CA LEU A 5 29.42 -31.50 -2.49
C LEU A 5 28.32 -30.56 -1.96
N GLY A 6 28.66 -29.81 -0.92
CA GLY A 6 27.83 -28.71 -0.42
C GLY A 6 28.14 -27.41 -1.15
N LEU A 7 27.12 -26.69 -1.57
CA LEU A 7 27.22 -25.37 -2.22
C LEU A 7 26.44 -24.31 -1.43
N ASP A 8 27.09 -23.19 -1.14
CA ASP A 8 26.45 -21.97 -0.63
C ASP A 8 26.44 -20.92 -1.74
N LEU A 9 25.27 -20.71 -2.34
CA LEU A 9 25.10 -19.82 -3.48
C LEU A 9 24.74 -18.40 -3.00
N GLY A 10 25.75 -17.61 -2.71
CA GLY A 10 25.62 -16.18 -2.42
C GLY A 10 25.41 -15.34 -3.67
N THR A 11 25.12 -14.05 -3.49
CA THR A 11 24.96 -13.09 -4.60
C THR A 11 26.29 -12.68 -5.20
N ASN A 12 27.36 -12.67 -4.40
CA ASN A 12 28.69 -12.19 -4.79
C ASN A 12 29.76 -13.29 -4.64
N SER A 13 29.39 -14.47 -4.14
CA SER A 13 30.32 -15.57 -3.98
C SER A 13 29.60 -16.91 -4.02
N ILE A 14 30.31 -17.94 -4.39
CA ILE A 14 29.87 -19.34 -4.30
C ILE A 14 30.82 -20.03 -3.33
N GLY A 15 30.33 -20.34 -2.15
CA GLY A 15 31.01 -21.21 -1.20
C GLY A 15 30.81 -22.67 -1.57
N TRP A 16 31.80 -23.52 -1.39
CA TRP A 16 31.70 -24.93 -1.63
C TRP A 16 32.52 -25.75 -0.62
N ALA A 17 32.06 -26.95 -0.29
CA ALA A 17 32.75 -27.90 0.53
C ALA A 17 32.48 -29.29 0.01
N LEU A 18 33.53 -30.07 -0.13
CA LEU A 18 33.50 -31.52 -0.42
C LEU A 18 33.71 -32.29 0.88
N ILE A 19 32.76 -33.11 1.23
CA ILE A 19 32.73 -33.87 2.50
C ILE A 19 32.73 -35.35 2.18
N ASP A 20 33.56 -36.11 2.86
CA ASP A 20 33.45 -37.57 2.90
C ASP A 20 32.34 -37.97 3.88
N ASN A 21 31.31 -38.61 3.33
CA ASN A 21 30.13 -39.00 4.12
C ASN A 21 30.37 -40.13 5.09
N GLU A 22 31.42 -40.92 4.90
CA GLU A 22 31.75 -42.05 5.79
C GLU A 22 32.57 -41.59 7.00
N SER A 23 33.59 -40.77 6.78
CA SER A 23 34.45 -40.24 7.85
C SER A 23 33.95 -38.91 8.45
N HIS A 24 32.92 -38.32 7.89
CA HIS A 24 32.39 -36.98 8.26
C HIS A 24 33.45 -35.84 8.25
N ARG A 25 34.48 -35.98 7.40
CA ARG A 25 35.54 -34.98 7.28
C ARG A 25 35.39 -34.14 6.02
N ILE A 26 35.78 -32.89 6.14
CA ILE A 26 35.89 -32.00 4.97
C ILE A 26 37.15 -32.38 4.21
N ILE A 27 37.00 -32.85 2.97
CA ILE A 27 38.10 -33.18 2.08
C ILE A 27 38.73 -31.91 1.54
N LYS A 28 37.88 -30.98 1.08
CA LYS A 28 38.33 -29.71 0.53
C LYS A 28 37.18 -28.71 0.61
N SER A 29 37.50 -27.40 0.78
CA SER A 29 36.52 -26.30 0.75
C SER A 29 37.16 -25.10 0.12
N GLY A 30 36.30 -24.19 -0.31
CA GLY A 30 36.74 -22.90 -0.89
C GLY A 30 35.57 -22.00 -1.19
N SER A 31 35.90 -20.82 -1.68
CA SER A 31 34.89 -19.90 -2.19
C SER A 31 35.37 -19.29 -3.51
N ARG A 32 34.43 -19.09 -4.43
CA ARG A 32 34.65 -18.33 -5.65
C ARG A 32 33.92 -17.00 -5.50
N ILE A 33 34.66 -15.91 -5.56
CA ILE A 33 34.11 -14.57 -5.57
C ILE A 33 33.71 -14.22 -7.00
N ILE A 34 32.50 -13.71 -7.15
CA ILE A 34 31.99 -13.18 -8.42
C ILE A 34 32.34 -11.69 -8.41
N PRO A 35 33.22 -11.21 -9.33
CA PRO A 35 33.60 -9.80 -9.35
C PRO A 35 32.41 -8.90 -9.63
N MET A 36 32.38 -7.73 -9.01
CA MET A 36 31.40 -6.70 -9.30
C MET A 36 31.67 -6.10 -10.68
N ASP A 37 30.62 -5.79 -11.41
CA ASP A 37 30.74 -4.98 -12.61
C ASP A 37 31.06 -3.52 -12.26
N ALA A 38 31.61 -2.78 -13.25
CA ALA A 38 32.06 -1.41 -13.04
C ALA A 38 30.94 -0.45 -12.58
N ALA A 39 29.69 -0.69 -13.01
CA ALA A 39 28.57 0.14 -12.61
C ALA A 39 28.19 -0.09 -11.13
N THR A 40 28.17 -1.37 -10.70
CA THR A 40 27.93 -1.73 -9.30
C THR A 40 29.07 -1.22 -8.40
N MET A 41 30.32 -1.27 -8.87
CA MET A 41 31.46 -0.72 -8.14
C MET A 41 31.34 0.80 -7.98
N GLY A 42 30.98 1.53 -9.05
CA GLY A 42 30.76 2.97 -8.99
C GLY A 42 29.57 3.38 -8.08
N ASP A 43 28.51 2.57 -8.02
CA ASP A 43 27.41 2.78 -7.06
C ASP A 43 27.87 2.52 -5.62
N TYR A 44 28.70 1.52 -5.40
CA TYR A 44 29.30 1.21 -4.10
C TYR A 44 30.20 2.36 -3.60
N GLU A 45 31.08 2.88 -4.46
CA GLU A 45 31.97 4.03 -4.15
C GLU A 45 31.17 5.30 -3.81
N LYS A 46 30.00 5.50 -4.43
CA LYS A 46 29.08 6.63 -4.15
C LYS A 46 28.22 6.41 -2.90
N GLY A 47 28.35 5.26 -2.21
CA GLY A 47 27.53 4.90 -1.05
C GLY A 47 26.09 4.50 -1.38
N ASN A 48 25.76 4.25 -2.66
CA ASN A 48 24.44 3.84 -3.14
C ASN A 48 24.29 2.31 -3.10
N LEU A 49 24.39 1.72 -1.93
CA LEU A 49 24.30 0.27 -1.73
C LEU A 49 22.89 -0.24 -1.96
N LYS A 50 22.54 -0.56 -3.19
CA LYS A 50 21.36 -1.37 -3.52
C LYS A 50 21.79 -2.82 -3.70
N SER A 51 21.49 -3.68 -2.73
CA SER A 51 21.79 -5.11 -2.88
C SER A 51 21.08 -5.71 -4.11
N ALA A 52 21.75 -6.61 -4.84
CA ALA A 52 21.12 -7.35 -5.95
C ALA A 52 19.85 -8.12 -5.50
N ALA A 53 19.81 -8.53 -4.23
CA ALA A 53 18.64 -9.11 -3.61
C ALA A 53 17.45 -8.14 -3.50
N SER A 54 17.68 -6.84 -3.39
CA SER A 54 16.62 -5.81 -3.33
C SER A 54 15.79 -5.80 -4.60
N LYS A 55 16.41 -5.78 -5.78
CA LYS A 55 15.70 -5.84 -7.08
C LYS A 55 14.88 -7.13 -7.21
N ARG A 56 15.48 -8.29 -6.91
CA ARG A 56 14.78 -9.58 -6.96
C ARG A 56 13.62 -9.64 -5.98
N THR A 57 13.79 -9.08 -4.79
CA THR A 57 12.71 -9.01 -3.77
C THR A 57 11.58 -8.12 -4.23
N SER A 58 11.87 -6.98 -4.87
CA SER A 58 10.87 -6.10 -5.47
C SER A 58 10.06 -6.82 -6.55
N PHE A 59 10.72 -7.46 -7.52
CA PHE A 59 10.04 -8.23 -8.58
C PHE A 59 9.24 -9.41 -8.02
N ARG A 60 9.73 -10.09 -6.99
CA ARG A 60 8.99 -11.15 -6.29
C ARG A 60 7.75 -10.58 -5.60
N GLY A 61 7.88 -9.40 -4.98
CA GLY A 61 6.77 -8.67 -4.36
C GLY A 61 5.67 -8.36 -5.36
N MET A 62 6.03 -7.79 -6.52
CA MET A 62 5.09 -7.49 -7.61
C MET A 62 4.39 -8.73 -8.15
N ARG A 63 5.14 -9.80 -8.47
CA ARG A 63 4.55 -11.07 -8.94
C ARG A 63 3.53 -11.62 -7.94
N ARG A 64 3.86 -11.64 -6.64
CA ARG A 64 2.94 -12.08 -5.59
C ARG A 64 1.71 -11.18 -5.48
N LEU A 65 1.85 -9.88 -5.74
CA LEU A 65 0.73 -8.95 -5.75
C LEU A 65 -0.26 -9.30 -6.88
N TYR A 66 0.27 -9.47 -8.11
CA TYR A 66 -0.55 -9.84 -9.28
C TYR A 66 -1.18 -11.22 -9.11
N GLU A 67 -0.45 -12.21 -8.64
CA GLU A 67 -0.97 -13.55 -8.38
C GLU A 67 -2.12 -13.53 -7.36
N ARG A 68 -1.96 -12.78 -6.27
CA ARG A 68 -3.04 -12.62 -5.29
C ARG A 68 -4.26 -11.91 -5.87
N ALA A 69 -4.07 -10.94 -6.75
CA ALA A 69 -5.17 -10.28 -7.44
C ALA A 69 -5.89 -11.26 -8.38
N LYS A 70 -5.15 -12.04 -9.16
CA LYS A 70 -5.66 -13.10 -10.03
C LYS A 70 -6.46 -14.13 -9.24
N LEU A 71 -5.90 -14.71 -8.18
CA LEU A 71 -6.57 -15.71 -7.34
C LEU A 71 -7.87 -15.20 -6.70
N ARG A 72 -7.90 -13.95 -6.24
CA ARG A 72 -9.15 -13.35 -5.71
C ARG A 72 -10.22 -13.26 -6.77
N ARG A 73 -9.85 -12.77 -7.96
CA ARG A 73 -10.77 -12.66 -9.09
C ARG A 73 -11.33 -14.03 -9.48
N GLU A 74 -10.47 -15.02 -9.64
CA GLU A 74 -10.88 -16.40 -9.97
C GLU A 74 -11.86 -16.97 -8.94
N ARG A 75 -11.58 -16.81 -7.67
CA ARG A 75 -12.50 -17.23 -6.58
C ARG A 75 -13.84 -16.51 -6.68
N LEU A 76 -13.80 -15.20 -6.91
CA LEU A 76 -15.00 -14.39 -7.02
C LEU A 76 -15.86 -14.81 -8.20
N LEU A 77 -15.25 -15.01 -9.38
CA LEU A 77 -15.94 -15.47 -10.57
C LEU A 77 -16.59 -16.85 -10.39
N ARG A 78 -15.93 -17.77 -9.69
CA ARG A 78 -16.49 -19.09 -9.37
C ARG A 78 -17.74 -18.99 -8.50
N VAL A 79 -17.71 -18.15 -7.46
CA VAL A 79 -18.88 -17.92 -6.60
C VAL A 79 -20.02 -17.28 -7.40
N LEU A 80 -19.73 -16.22 -8.13
CA LEU A 80 -20.73 -15.52 -8.94
C LEU A 80 -21.35 -16.42 -10.04
N ASN A 81 -20.57 -17.38 -10.57
CA ASN A 81 -21.07 -18.38 -11.52
C ASN A 81 -22.05 -19.36 -10.85
N ILE A 82 -21.72 -19.86 -9.65
CA ILE A 82 -22.61 -20.77 -8.90
C ILE A 82 -23.91 -20.07 -8.53
N LEU A 83 -23.84 -18.79 -8.16
CA LEU A 83 -25.01 -17.97 -7.86
C LEU A 83 -25.83 -17.61 -9.12
N GLY A 84 -25.30 -17.79 -10.32
CA GLY A 84 -25.96 -17.40 -11.58
C GLY A 84 -26.04 -15.86 -11.74
N PHE A 85 -25.08 -15.11 -11.20
CA PHE A 85 -25.10 -13.64 -11.25
C PHE A 85 -24.31 -13.07 -12.41
N LEU A 86 -23.52 -13.89 -13.12
CA LEU A 86 -22.72 -13.41 -14.24
C LEU A 86 -23.59 -13.26 -15.50
N PRO A 87 -23.51 -12.13 -16.23
CA PRO A 87 -24.11 -12.02 -17.56
C PRO A 87 -23.62 -13.15 -18.46
N GLU A 88 -24.53 -13.73 -19.25
CA GLU A 88 -24.24 -14.94 -20.05
C GLU A 88 -23.08 -14.71 -21.04
N GLU A 89 -23.03 -13.57 -21.71
CA GLU A 89 -21.95 -13.20 -22.63
C GLU A 89 -20.57 -13.11 -21.95
N PHE A 90 -20.55 -12.60 -20.71
CA PHE A 90 -19.35 -12.53 -19.91
C PHE A 90 -18.94 -13.92 -19.39
N ARG A 91 -19.91 -14.72 -18.96
CA ARG A 91 -19.73 -16.08 -18.44
C ARG A 91 -19.09 -17.00 -19.47
N ARG A 92 -19.50 -16.92 -20.75
CA ARG A 92 -18.97 -17.73 -21.86
C ARG A 92 -17.47 -17.50 -22.11
N GLN A 93 -16.91 -16.42 -21.66
CA GLN A 93 -15.49 -16.09 -21.82
C GLN A 93 -14.61 -16.63 -20.70
N ILE A 94 -15.20 -17.37 -19.72
CA ILE A 94 -14.54 -17.89 -18.53
C ILE A 94 -14.58 -19.42 -18.55
N ASP A 95 -13.42 -20.04 -18.34
CA ASP A 95 -13.30 -21.47 -18.12
C ASP A 95 -13.68 -21.83 -16.69
N PHE A 96 -14.72 -22.67 -16.53
CA PHE A 96 -15.14 -23.19 -15.24
C PHE A 96 -14.87 -24.69 -15.08
N GLU A 97 -14.45 -25.38 -16.15
CA GLU A 97 -14.23 -26.84 -16.17
C GLU A 97 -12.77 -27.20 -15.89
N HIS A 98 -11.86 -26.72 -16.72
CA HIS A 98 -10.44 -27.10 -16.67
C HIS A 98 -9.62 -26.13 -15.82
N HIS A 99 -9.86 -24.82 -15.96
CA HIS A 99 -9.16 -23.76 -15.22
C HIS A 99 -10.17 -22.81 -14.56
N PRO A 100 -10.87 -23.24 -13.49
CA PRO A 100 -12.03 -22.52 -12.95
C PRO A 100 -11.78 -21.06 -12.60
N GLY A 101 -12.49 -20.16 -13.28
CA GLY A 101 -12.42 -18.72 -13.08
C GLY A 101 -11.33 -18.03 -13.88
N GLN A 102 -10.63 -18.70 -14.80
CA GLN A 102 -9.68 -18.09 -15.73
C GLN A 102 -10.35 -17.72 -17.05
N PHE A 103 -9.85 -16.68 -17.70
CA PHE A 103 -10.36 -16.27 -19.00
C PHE A 103 -9.76 -17.12 -20.12
N ILE A 104 -10.61 -17.59 -21.02
CA ILE A 104 -10.25 -18.50 -22.13
C ILE A 104 -9.16 -17.85 -23.00
N ASP A 105 -9.35 -16.59 -23.41
CA ASP A 105 -8.39 -15.86 -24.25
C ASP A 105 -7.24 -15.20 -23.49
N GLY A 106 -7.11 -15.45 -22.18
CA GLY A 106 -6.09 -14.85 -21.32
C GLY A 106 -6.24 -13.34 -21.09
N LYS A 107 -7.20 -12.67 -21.75
CA LYS A 107 -7.53 -11.26 -21.55
C LYS A 107 -8.78 -11.14 -20.69
N GLU A 108 -8.77 -10.17 -19.77
CA GLU A 108 -9.92 -9.87 -18.94
C GLU A 108 -10.97 -9.10 -19.74
N PRO A 109 -12.14 -9.69 -20.05
CA PRO A 109 -13.23 -8.95 -20.66
C PRO A 109 -13.82 -7.96 -19.66
N LEU A 110 -14.47 -6.92 -20.17
CA LEU A 110 -15.17 -5.96 -19.34
C LEU A 110 -16.61 -6.44 -19.14
N ILE A 111 -16.98 -6.75 -17.91
CA ILE A 111 -18.36 -7.18 -17.58
C ILE A 111 -19.43 -6.17 -18.00
N ALA A 112 -19.07 -4.87 -18.05
CA ALA A 112 -19.98 -3.81 -18.42
C ALA A 112 -20.26 -3.70 -19.93
N TYR A 113 -19.63 -4.54 -20.76
CA TYR A 113 -19.74 -4.47 -22.19
C TYR A 113 -19.84 -5.88 -22.80
N HIS A 114 -20.66 -6.00 -23.84
CA HIS A 114 -20.70 -7.17 -24.69
C HIS A 114 -20.60 -6.75 -26.16
N HIS A 115 -20.48 -7.71 -27.07
CA HIS A 115 -20.52 -7.46 -28.49
C HIS A 115 -21.90 -7.90 -29.04
N ASP A 116 -22.53 -7.05 -29.82
CA ASP A 116 -23.77 -7.38 -30.51
C ASP A 116 -23.53 -8.35 -31.70
N GLU A 117 -24.60 -8.71 -32.39
CA GLU A 117 -24.54 -9.58 -33.57
C GLU A 117 -23.64 -9.03 -34.69
N ASN A 118 -23.43 -7.71 -34.73
CA ASN A 118 -22.59 -7.03 -35.71
C ASN A 118 -21.13 -6.87 -35.21
N GLY A 119 -20.79 -7.40 -34.02
CA GLY A 119 -19.47 -7.26 -33.40
C GLY A 119 -19.21 -5.87 -32.81
N GLN A 120 -20.22 -5.01 -32.68
CA GLN A 120 -20.09 -3.71 -32.08
C GLN A 120 -20.15 -3.81 -30.55
N ARG A 121 -19.32 -3.03 -29.88
CA ARG A 121 -19.27 -3.00 -28.42
C ARG A 121 -20.44 -2.21 -27.85
N VAL A 122 -21.31 -2.89 -27.12
CA VAL A 122 -22.51 -2.34 -26.47
C VAL A 122 -22.35 -2.34 -24.96
N PHE A 123 -22.88 -1.30 -24.30
CA PHE A 123 -22.89 -1.22 -22.85
C PHE A 123 -24.03 -2.07 -22.28
N SER A 124 -23.70 -3.01 -21.39
CA SER A 124 -24.65 -4.03 -20.89
C SER A 124 -25.68 -3.47 -19.90
N TYR A 125 -25.38 -2.38 -19.21
CA TYR A 125 -26.22 -1.81 -18.15
C TYR A 125 -26.91 -0.52 -18.58
N MET A 126 -27.51 -0.54 -19.77
CA MET A 126 -28.12 0.66 -20.36
C MET A 126 -29.31 1.16 -19.58
N SER A 127 -30.11 0.26 -18.98
CA SER A 127 -31.25 0.62 -18.11
C SER A 127 -30.79 1.44 -16.90
N ALA A 128 -29.79 0.96 -16.16
CA ALA A 128 -29.21 1.69 -15.03
C ALA A 128 -28.57 3.03 -15.44
N PHE A 129 -28.00 3.07 -16.64
CA PHE A 129 -27.45 4.33 -17.18
C PHE A 129 -28.55 5.34 -17.47
N GLU A 130 -29.66 4.94 -18.06
CA GLU A 130 -30.80 5.82 -18.32
C GLU A 130 -31.45 6.31 -17.02
N GLU A 131 -31.57 5.47 -16.01
CA GLU A 131 -32.00 5.86 -14.65
C GLU A 131 -31.05 6.95 -14.09
N MET A 132 -29.75 6.73 -14.16
CA MET A 132 -28.74 7.70 -13.75
C MET A 132 -28.86 9.03 -14.52
N LEU A 133 -29.11 8.96 -15.83
CA LEU A 133 -29.30 10.17 -16.65
C LEU A 133 -30.52 11.00 -16.21
N THR A 134 -31.50 10.39 -15.57
CA THR A 134 -32.64 11.14 -15.00
C THR A 134 -32.19 12.07 -13.90
N ASP A 135 -31.29 11.63 -13.02
CA ASP A 135 -30.69 12.47 -11.99
C ASP A 135 -29.87 13.61 -12.59
N PHE A 136 -29.08 13.30 -13.63
CA PHE A 136 -28.31 14.34 -14.35
C PHE A 136 -29.20 15.33 -15.09
N ARG A 137 -30.36 14.90 -15.64
CA ARG A 137 -31.33 15.84 -16.24
C ARG A 137 -31.91 16.81 -15.20
N ALA A 138 -32.08 16.36 -13.97
CA ALA A 138 -32.59 17.18 -12.90
C ALA A 138 -31.55 18.18 -12.35
N THR A 139 -30.30 17.73 -12.19
CA THR A 139 -29.23 18.52 -11.55
C THR A 139 -28.35 19.28 -12.54
N GLN A 140 -28.07 18.71 -13.70
CA GLN A 140 -27.15 19.21 -14.73
C GLN A 140 -27.78 19.13 -16.15
N PRO A 141 -28.91 19.85 -16.41
CA PRO A 141 -29.65 19.68 -17.67
C PRO A 141 -28.82 20.05 -18.91
N GLU A 142 -27.88 20.98 -18.78
CA GLU A 142 -27.01 21.39 -19.88
C GLU A 142 -26.04 20.29 -20.32
N LEU A 143 -25.56 19.49 -19.38
CA LEU A 143 -24.67 18.38 -19.68
C LEU A 143 -25.33 17.32 -20.58
N VAL A 144 -26.63 17.16 -20.44
CA VAL A 144 -27.41 16.17 -21.20
C VAL A 144 -27.93 16.75 -22.52
N ARG A 145 -28.22 18.07 -22.58
CA ARG A 145 -28.76 18.73 -23.79
C ARG A 145 -27.73 19.01 -24.87
N ASP A 146 -26.51 19.38 -24.50
CA ASP A 146 -25.51 19.90 -25.45
C ASP A 146 -24.67 18.81 -26.15
N GLY A 147 -25.17 17.58 -26.23
CA GLY A 147 -24.43 16.46 -26.82
C GLY A 147 -23.17 16.07 -26.06
N ARG A 148 -22.93 16.65 -24.88
CA ARG A 148 -21.90 16.19 -23.98
C ARG A 148 -22.30 14.82 -23.44
N ARG A 149 -21.43 13.85 -23.64
CA ARG A 149 -21.73 12.48 -23.22
C ARG A 149 -21.33 12.27 -21.78
N VAL A 150 -22.30 11.90 -20.95
CA VAL A 150 -22.04 11.37 -19.61
C VAL A 150 -21.33 10.02 -19.79
N PRO A 151 -20.17 9.78 -19.14
CA PRO A 151 -19.46 8.51 -19.29
C PRO A 151 -20.22 7.32 -18.71
N TYR A 152 -20.32 6.22 -19.45
CA TYR A 152 -20.92 4.97 -18.97
C TYR A 152 -20.25 4.45 -17.67
N ASP A 153 -18.96 4.71 -17.47
CA ASP A 153 -18.23 4.31 -16.28
C ASP A 153 -18.76 4.95 -14.98
N TRP A 154 -19.56 6.00 -15.06
CA TRP A 154 -20.16 6.62 -13.88
C TRP A 154 -21.34 5.81 -13.34
N THR A 155 -21.97 5.00 -14.17
CA THR A 155 -23.10 4.13 -13.78
C THR A 155 -22.75 3.24 -12.59
N ILE A 156 -21.49 2.82 -12.43
CA ILE A 156 -21.09 2.00 -11.28
C ILE A 156 -21.26 2.73 -9.94
N TYR A 157 -21.05 4.05 -9.89
CA TYR A 157 -21.25 4.83 -8.66
C TYR A 157 -22.73 5.04 -8.37
N TYR A 158 -23.54 5.25 -9.41
CA TYR A 158 -24.99 5.26 -9.31
C TYR A 158 -25.51 3.92 -8.75
N LEU A 159 -25.09 2.79 -9.30
CA LEU A 159 -25.49 1.47 -8.84
C LEU A 159 -25.05 1.20 -7.40
N ARG A 160 -23.87 1.60 -7.00
CA ARG A 160 -23.41 1.48 -5.60
C ARG A 160 -24.24 2.35 -4.66
N HIS A 161 -24.69 3.52 -5.09
CA HIS A 161 -25.60 4.38 -4.33
C HIS A 161 -27.01 3.76 -4.26
N LYS A 162 -27.58 3.37 -5.40
CA LYS A 162 -28.90 2.72 -5.51
C LYS A 162 -28.99 1.46 -4.64
N ALA A 163 -27.97 0.61 -4.69
CA ALA A 163 -27.94 -0.68 -4.01
C ALA A 163 -27.96 -0.59 -2.47
N LEU A 164 -27.76 0.57 -1.88
CA LEU A 164 -27.88 0.78 -0.43
C LEU A 164 -29.32 0.81 0.05
N THR A 165 -30.28 1.15 -0.82
CA THR A 165 -31.68 1.37 -0.44
C THR A 165 -32.67 0.66 -1.36
N GLN A 166 -32.33 0.43 -2.61
CA GLN A 166 -33.21 -0.10 -3.67
C GLN A 166 -32.67 -1.42 -4.24
N PRO A 167 -33.52 -2.26 -4.85
CA PRO A 167 -33.09 -3.47 -5.50
C PRO A 167 -32.22 -3.17 -6.73
N VAL A 168 -31.25 -4.04 -6.96
CA VAL A 168 -30.48 -4.11 -8.20
C VAL A 168 -30.59 -5.51 -8.80
N THR A 169 -30.35 -5.66 -10.09
CA THR A 169 -30.35 -6.97 -10.73
C THR A 169 -29.15 -7.82 -10.28
N LYS A 170 -29.21 -9.12 -10.52
CA LYS A 170 -28.10 -10.04 -10.19
C LYS A 170 -26.83 -9.68 -10.93
N GLU A 171 -26.95 -9.30 -12.20
CA GLU A 171 -25.83 -8.89 -13.05
C GLU A 171 -25.25 -7.54 -12.60
N GLU A 172 -26.10 -6.58 -12.21
CA GLU A 172 -25.65 -5.31 -11.64
C GLU A 172 -24.90 -5.53 -10.32
N LEU A 173 -25.41 -6.41 -9.45
CA LEU A 173 -24.73 -6.77 -8.21
C LEU A 173 -23.39 -7.45 -8.49
N ALA A 174 -23.30 -8.32 -9.48
CA ALA A 174 -22.03 -8.92 -9.91
C ALA A 174 -21.02 -7.85 -10.35
N TRP A 175 -21.45 -6.86 -11.13
CA TRP A 175 -20.60 -5.75 -11.52
C TRP A 175 -20.12 -4.93 -10.32
N ILE A 176 -21.02 -4.61 -9.38
CA ILE A 176 -20.67 -3.94 -8.11
C ILE A 176 -19.59 -4.74 -7.37
N ILE A 177 -19.79 -6.03 -7.15
CA ILE A 177 -18.88 -6.90 -6.41
C ILE A 177 -17.51 -6.98 -7.13
N LEU A 178 -17.48 -7.12 -8.44
CA LEU A 178 -16.23 -7.12 -9.23
C LEU A 178 -15.54 -5.75 -9.19
N ASN A 179 -16.29 -4.66 -9.16
CA ASN A 179 -15.73 -3.33 -8.98
C ASN A 179 -15.02 -3.20 -7.63
N PHE A 180 -15.61 -3.69 -6.54
CA PHE A 180 -14.96 -3.73 -5.23
C PHE A 180 -13.70 -4.60 -5.22
N ASN A 181 -13.65 -5.70 -5.99
CA ASN A 181 -12.42 -6.49 -6.10
C ASN A 181 -11.28 -5.70 -6.75
N THR A 182 -11.59 -4.82 -7.69
CA THR A 182 -10.62 -3.95 -8.37
C THR A 182 -10.28 -2.71 -7.53
N LYS A 183 -11.28 -2.05 -6.95
CA LYS A 183 -11.18 -0.80 -6.17
C LYS A 183 -11.31 -1.08 -4.67
N ARG A 184 -10.27 -1.67 -4.07
CA ARG A 184 -10.29 -2.15 -2.68
C ARG A 184 -9.89 -1.11 -1.63
N GLY A 185 -9.46 0.06 -2.05
CA GLY A 185 -8.84 1.02 -1.16
C GLY A 185 -7.43 0.61 -0.68
N TYR A 186 -6.74 1.52 -0.03
CA TYR A 186 -5.43 1.25 0.56
C TYR A 186 -5.57 0.68 1.98
N TYR A 187 -4.52 0.03 2.47
CA TYR A 187 -4.45 -0.46 3.84
C TYR A 187 -3.43 0.38 4.60
N GLN A 188 -3.89 1.10 5.59
CA GLN A 188 -3.02 1.89 6.46
C GLN A 188 -2.47 0.99 7.57
N LEU A 189 -1.15 0.90 7.67
CA LEU A 189 -0.47 0.28 8.80
C LEU A 189 -0.50 1.28 9.98
N ARG A 190 -0.67 0.78 11.21
CA ARG A 190 -0.70 1.63 12.41
C ARG A 190 0.53 2.53 12.56
N SER A 191 1.71 2.06 12.12
CA SER A 191 2.96 2.83 12.11
C SER A 191 2.99 3.96 11.08
N GLU A 192 2.28 3.84 9.97
CA GLU A 192 2.22 4.87 8.92
C GLU A 192 1.34 6.06 9.33
N SER A 193 0.36 5.84 10.21
CA SER A 193 -0.48 6.93 10.74
C SER A 193 0.28 7.89 11.64
N GLU A 194 1.39 7.45 12.26
CA GLU A 194 2.23 8.30 13.10
C GLU A 194 3.30 9.05 12.30
N GLU A 195 3.80 8.47 11.20
CA GLU A 195 4.83 9.10 10.34
C GLU A 195 4.26 10.23 9.46
N VAL A 196 2.98 10.19 9.14
CA VAL A 196 2.31 11.24 8.34
C VAL A 196 2.02 12.50 9.17
N THR A 197 2.21 12.46 10.47
CA THR A 197 2.04 13.61 11.38
C THR A 197 3.30 14.46 11.54
N THR A 198 4.18 14.51 10.55
CA THR A 198 5.37 15.39 10.61
C THR A 198 5.04 16.87 10.66
N ASN A 199 3.83 17.28 10.24
CA ASN A 199 3.33 18.65 10.47
C ASN A 199 1.90 18.58 10.99
N LYS A 200 1.72 18.52 12.30
CA LYS A 200 0.41 18.60 12.98
C LYS A 200 -0.37 19.89 12.68
N ASN A 201 0.26 20.82 11.98
CA ASN A 201 -0.25 22.17 11.70
C ASN A 201 -0.62 22.38 10.23
N GLU A 202 -0.55 21.36 9.37
CA GLU A 202 -0.96 21.45 7.97
C GLU A 202 -2.30 20.74 7.75
N GLU A 203 -3.25 21.45 7.14
CA GLU A 203 -4.58 20.96 6.81
C GLU A 203 -4.90 21.24 5.35
N TYR A 204 -5.54 20.29 4.67
CA TYR A 204 -6.10 20.48 3.34
C TYR A 204 -7.53 21.00 3.49
N ALA A 205 -7.80 22.20 2.99
CA ALA A 205 -9.09 22.86 3.09
C ALA A 205 -9.52 23.50 1.76
N GLU A 206 -10.82 23.50 1.50
CA GLU A 206 -11.43 24.35 0.47
C GLU A 206 -11.74 25.70 1.11
N LEU A 207 -11.21 26.76 0.55
CA LEU A 207 -11.36 28.12 1.04
C LEU A 207 -12.01 29.00 -0.03
N GLU A 208 -12.86 29.93 0.40
CA GLU A 208 -13.48 30.90 -0.47
C GLU A 208 -12.67 32.22 -0.51
N VAL A 209 -12.51 32.77 -1.70
CA VAL A 209 -11.79 34.04 -1.90
C VAL A 209 -12.70 35.20 -1.47
N VAL A 210 -12.28 35.91 -0.42
CA VAL A 210 -13.01 37.07 0.12
C VAL A 210 -12.55 38.38 -0.50
N SER A 211 -11.23 38.56 -0.70
CA SER A 211 -10.70 39.75 -1.35
C SER A 211 -9.50 39.45 -2.24
N VAL A 212 -9.30 40.28 -3.26
CA VAL A 212 -8.16 40.27 -4.19
C VAL A 212 -7.63 41.65 -4.36
N GLU A 213 -6.49 41.96 -3.76
CA GLU A 213 -5.89 43.31 -3.79
C GLU A 213 -4.59 43.32 -4.59
N LYS A 214 -4.45 44.31 -5.48
CA LYS A 214 -3.22 44.55 -6.22
C LYS A 214 -2.26 45.38 -5.34
N THR A 215 -1.16 44.77 -4.89
CA THR A 215 -0.27 45.37 -3.88
C THR A 215 1.00 45.99 -4.44
N GLY A 216 1.34 45.79 -5.72
CA GLY A 216 2.51 46.39 -6.33
C GLY A 216 2.95 45.74 -7.63
N GLU A 217 3.96 46.31 -8.28
CA GLU A 217 4.59 45.73 -9.47
C GLU A 217 5.73 44.76 -9.08
N ASP A 218 5.90 43.69 -9.85
CA ASP A 218 7.05 42.80 -9.67
C ASP A 218 8.29 43.44 -10.31
N LYS A 219 9.24 43.89 -9.47
CA LYS A 219 10.49 44.52 -9.90
C LYS A 219 11.38 43.63 -10.79
N LYS A 220 11.11 42.32 -10.82
CA LYS A 220 11.88 41.33 -11.58
C LYS A 220 11.25 40.96 -12.93
N ARG A 221 9.95 41.21 -13.10
CA ARG A 221 9.19 40.80 -14.29
C ARG A 221 8.30 41.93 -14.75
N ALA A 222 8.66 42.62 -15.82
CA ALA A 222 7.86 43.69 -16.40
C ALA A 222 6.45 43.20 -16.78
N GLY A 223 5.42 43.95 -16.41
CA GLY A 223 4.02 43.62 -16.66
C GLY A 223 3.40 42.62 -15.68
N TYR A 224 4.13 42.16 -14.67
CA TYR A 224 3.61 41.34 -13.59
C TYR A 224 3.36 42.19 -12.35
N TYR A 225 2.27 41.87 -11.66
CA TYR A 225 1.83 42.54 -10.44
C TYR A 225 1.68 41.55 -9.30
N TRP A 226 1.98 42.00 -8.09
CA TRP A 226 1.68 41.28 -6.87
C TRP A 226 0.23 41.45 -6.50
N TYR A 227 -0.46 40.32 -6.24
CA TYR A 227 -1.80 40.28 -5.71
C TYR A 227 -1.78 39.63 -4.34
N THR A 228 -2.44 40.26 -3.35
CA THR A 228 -2.73 39.62 -2.06
C THR A 228 -4.17 39.13 -2.11
N ILE A 229 -4.35 37.84 -1.91
CA ILE A 229 -5.65 37.19 -1.86
C ILE A 229 -5.94 36.83 -0.43
N THR A 230 -7.07 37.25 0.11
CA THR A 230 -7.56 36.93 1.44
C THR A 230 -8.67 35.91 1.33
N TYR A 231 -8.64 34.90 2.16
CA TYR A 231 -9.61 33.80 2.19
C TYR A 231 -10.54 33.95 3.42
N ASP A 232 -11.64 33.18 3.41
CA ASP A 232 -12.68 33.13 4.45
C ASP A 232 -12.15 32.78 5.86
N ASN A 233 -11.03 32.06 5.94
CA ASN A 233 -10.34 31.73 7.18
C ASN A 233 -9.28 32.78 7.62
N GLU A 234 -9.30 33.97 7.04
CA GLU A 234 -8.35 35.06 7.29
C GLU A 234 -6.90 34.82 6.84
N ALA A 235 -6.65 33.71 6.15
CA ALA A 235 -5.32 33.45 5.59
C ALA A 235 -5.06 34.28 4.34
N GLU A 236 -3.83 34.75 4.15
CA GLU A 236 -3.41 35.51 3.00
C GLU A 236 -2.45 34.71 2.11
N GLN A 237 -2.62 34.87 0.80
CA GLN A 237 -1.70 34.35 -0.21
C GLN A 237 -1.23 35.46 -1.15
N LYS A 238 0.09 35.56 -1.34
CA LYS A 238 0.67 36.50 -2.32
C LYS A 238 1.03 35.79 -3.61
N ILE A 239 0.47 36.21 -4.71
CA ILE A 239 0.67 35.64 -6.05
C ILE A 239 1.10 36.73 -7.03
N THR A 240 2.05 36.42 -7.91
CA THR A 240 2.47 37.29 -9.01
C THR A 240 1.76 36.88 -10.30
N SER A 241 1.05 37.81 -10.96
CA SER A 241 0.34 37.56 -12.22
C SER A 241 0.22 38.80 -13.05
N THR A 242 -0.05 38.66 -14.35
CA THR A 242 -0.37 39.78 -15.27
C THR A 242 -1.81 40.26 -15.10
N ILE A 243 -2.70 39.37 -14.67
CA ILE A 243 -4.14 39.67 -14.41
C ILE A 243 -4.46 39.11 -13.00
N PRO A 244 -5.59 39.56 -12.38
CA PRO A 244 -6.03 39.00 -11.11
C PRO A 244 -6.12 37.46 -11.19
N PRO A 245 -5.38 36.73 -10.36
CA PRO A 245 -5.28 35.26 -10.46
C PRO A 245 -6.51 34.52 -9.94
N ARG A 246 -7.42 35.23 -9.27
CA ARG A 246 -8.65 34.74 -8.65
C ARG A 246 -9.74 35.78 -8.71
N GLN A 247 -11.00 35.33 -8.59
CA GLN A 247 -12.17 36.22 -8.42
C GLN A 247 -12.74 36.03 -7.01
N ILE A 248 -13.41 37.05 -6.50
CA ILE A 248 -14.12 37.00 -5.21
C ILE A 248 -15.24 35.95 -5.36
N GLY A 249 -15.37 35.04 -4.37
CA GLY A 249 -16.32 33.94 -4.40
C GLY A 249 -15.74 32.64 -5.02
N ASP A 250 -14.50 32.67 -5.58
CA ASP A 250 -13.85 31.44 -6.05
C ASP A 250 -13.58 30.51 -4.87
N LYS A 251 -13.97 29.23 -5.00
CA LYS A 251 -13.60 28.17 -4.06
C LYS A 251 -12.32 27.51 -4.50
N VAL A 252 -11.34 27.47 -3.62
CA VAL A 252 -9.99 27.01 -3.93
C VAL A 252 -9.48 26.03 -2.88
N GLU A 253 -9.01 24.90 -3.36
CA GLU A 253 -8.38 23.88 -2.49
C GLU A 253 -6.93 24.25 -2.20
N LEU A 254 -6.60 24.43 -0.92
CA LEU A 254 -5.30 24.88 -0.45
C LEU A 254 -4.84 24.07 0.77
N ILE A 255 -3.53 24.05 0.98
CA ILE A 255 -2.94 23.59 2.24
C ILE A 255 -2.83 24.80 3.17
N VAL A 256 -3.51 24.74 4.28
CA VAL A 256 -3.46 25.73 5.36
C VAL A 256 -2.40 25.28 6.36
N THR A 257 -1.43 26.14 6.62
CA THR A 257 -0.42 25.91 7.66
C THR A 257 -0.67 26.87 8.79
N THR A 258 -0.91 26.35 9.98
CA THR A 258 -1.09 27.10 11.22
C THR A 258 0.21 27.10 12.01
N ALA A 259 0.84 28.24 12.17
CA ALA A 259 2.06 28.42 12.95
C ALA A 259 1.86 29.46 14.03
N ARG A 260 2.54 29.30 15.20
CA ARG A 260 2.61 30.36 16.21
C ARG A 260 3.84 31.21 15.93
N ASP A 261 3.65 32.49 15.89
CA ASP A 261 4.75 33.44 15.75
C ASP A 261 5.56 33.58 17.06
N LYS A 262 6.60 34.41 17.04
CA LYS A 262 7.45 34.67 18.20
C LYS A 262 6.71 35.41 19.36
N ALA A 263 5.58 36.02 19.05
CA ALA A 263 4.72 36.72 20.01
C ALA A 263 3.64 35.78 20.59
N GLY A 264 3.54 34.53 20.08
CA GLY A 264 2.55 33.54 20.51
C GLY A 264 1.22 33.63 19.76
N GLU A 265 1.10 34.53 18.81
CA GLU A 265 -0.10 34.67 17.96
C GLU A 265 -0.15 33.58 16.89
N THR A 266 -1.37 33.09 16.62
CA THR A 266 -1.59 32.07 15.62
C THR A 266 -1.69 32.70 14.24
N LYS A 267 -0.72 32.44 13.38
CA LYS A 267 -0.69 32.89 11.99
C LYS A 267 -1.00 31.75 11.04
N LYS A 268 -1.99 31.95 10.16
CA LYS A 268 -2.34 31.03 9.09
C LYS A 268 -1.69 31.48 7.78
N SER A 269 -1.06 30.56 7.08
CA SER A 269 -0.53 30.74 5.73
C SER A 269 -1.08 29.67 4.82
N VAL A 270 -1.24 29.97 3.56
CA VAL A 270 -1.81 29.06 2.57
C VAL A 270 -0.88 28.87 1.38
N ARG A 271 -0.90 27.67 0.83
CA ARG A 271 -0.17 27.32 -0.39
C ARG A 271 -0.96 26.35 -1.25
N SER A 272 -0.70 26.34 -2.55
CA SER A 272 -1.28 25.34 -3.44
C SER A 272 -0.77 23.93 -3.09
N PRO A 273 -1.64 22.89 -3.20
CA PRO A 273 -1.25 21.51 -3.00
C PRO A 273 -0.18 21.07 -3.99
N LYS A 274 0.78 20.29 -3.53
CA LYS A 274 1.80 19.62 -4.33
C LYS A 274 1.50 18.12 -4.39
N GLU A 275 2.21 17.40 -5.26
CA GLU A 275 2.07 15.96 -5.40
C GLU A 275 2.32 15.20 -4.07
N ASP A 276 3.21 15.70 -3.22
CA ASP A 276 3.52 15.13 -1.91
C ASP A 276 2.40 15.29 -0.87
N ASP A 277 1.45 16.21 -1.11
CA ASP A 277 0.33 16.48 -0.19
C ASP A 277 -0.84 15.50 -0.34
N TRP A 278 -0.69 14.49 -1.19
CA TRP A 278 -1.72 13.49 -1.49
C TRP A 278 -2.34 12.84 -0.25
N THR A 279 -1.59 12.70 0.82
CA THR A 279 -2.07 12.10 2.07
C THR A 279 -3.04 13.01 2.82
N LEU A 280 -2.81 14.32 2.79
CA LEU A 280 -3.72 15.31 3.41
C LEU A 280 -5.05 15.35 2.66
N MET A 281 -5.02 15.33 1.32
CA MET A 281 -6.23 15.23 0.48
C MET A 281 -7.05 13.97 0.80
N LYS A 282 -6.40 12.82 0.96
CA LYS A 282 -7.08 11.57 1.36
C LYS A 282 -7.76 11.70 2.71
N LYS A 283 -7.06 12.23 3.72
CA LYS A 283 -7.61 12.40 5.07
C LYS A 283 -8.82 13.33 5.06
N ARG A 284 -8.77 14.42 4.30
CA ARG A 284 -9.92 15.32 4.16
C ARG A 284 -11.11 14.62 3.53
N THR A 285 -10.90 13.88 2.43
CA THR A 285 -11.97 13.10 1.78
C THR A 285 -12.57 12.05 2.73
N GLU A 286 -11.72 11.36 3.52
CA GLU A 286 -12.17 10.37 4.49
C GLU A 286 -12.98 11.01 5.62
N HIS A 287 -12.57 12.19 6.08
CA HIS A 287 -13.29 12.97 7.08
C HIS A 287 -14.66 13.44 6.56
N ASN A 288 -14.72 13.97 5.34
CA ASN A 288 -16.00 14.36 4.71
C ASN A 288 -16.97 13.17 4.60
N ILE A 289 -16.48 11.98 4.21
CA ILE A 289 -17.31 10.76 4.15
C ILE A 289 -17.83 10.37 5.55
N GLU A 290 -17.04 10.58 6.60
CA GLU A 290 -17.45 10.31 7.98
C GLU A 290 -18.45 11.36 8.48
N GLU A 291 -18.26 12.64 8.20
CA GLU A 291 -19.17 13.74 8.57
C GLU A 291 -20.53 13.64 7.85
N GLU A 292 -20.51 13.33 6.55
CA GLU A 292 -21.73 13.17 5.75
C GLU A 292 -22.44 11.81 6.00
N GLU A 293 -21.87 10.97 6.86
CA GLU A 293 -22.36 9.61 7.17
C GLU A 293 -22.63 8.75 5.92
N CYS A 294 -22.01 9.08 4.79
CA CYS A 294 -22.24 8.46 3.51
C CYS A 294 -21.26 7.31 3.22
N THR A 295 -21.44 6.61 2.11
CA THR A 295 -20.50 5.61 1.60
C THR A 295 -19.60 6.20 0.54
N VAL A 296 -18.49 5.50 0.23
CA VAL A 296 -17.56 5.97 -0.82
C VAL A 296 -18.25 6.11 -2.18
N GLY A 297 -19.12 5.14 -2.54
CA GLY A 297 -19.87 5.19 -3.78
C GLY A 297 -20.86 6.35 -3.83
N SER A 298 -21.61 6.57 -2.74
CA SER A 298 -22.55 7.69 -2.62
C SER A 298 -21.82 9.04 -2.65
N TYR A 299 -20.74 9.18 -1.89
CA TYR A 299 -19.91 10.37 -1.89
C TYR A 299 -19.43 10.74 -3.31
N ILE A 300 -18.85 9.78 -4.02
CA ILE A 300 -18.39 10.01 -5.40
C ILE A 300 -19.55 10.36 -6.32
N TYR A 301 -20.70 9.68 -6.19
CA TYR A 301 -21.86 9.90 -7.03
C TYR A 301 -22.45 11.31 -6.83
N GLN A 302 -22.66 11.72 -5.60
CA GLN A 302 -23.18 13.04 -5.25
C GLN A 302 -22.27 14.17 -5.73
N HIS A 303 -20.96 14.02 -5.57
CA HIS A 303 -19.98 15.01 -6.05
C HIS A 303 -19.95 15.12 -7.58
N ILE A 304 -20.12 14.00 -8.30
CA ILE A 304 -20.22 14.01 -9.75
C ILE A 304 -21.53 14.65 -10.22
N LEU A 305 -22.62 14.47 -9.48
CA LEU A 305 -23.89 15.15 -9.77
C LEU A 305 -23.82 16.66 -9.54
N ALA A 306 -23.15 17.09 -8.46
CA ALA A 306 -22.99 18.49 -8.13
C ALA A 306 -22.03 19.22 -9.10
N ASP A 307 -20.86 18.65 -9.37
CA ASP A 307 -19.89 19.16 -10.35
C ASP A 307 -19.25 18.01 -11.16
N PRO A 308 -19.75 17.73 -12.37
CA PRO A 308 -19.20 16.70 -13.25
C PRO A 308 -17.73 16.91 -13.60
N THR A 309 -17.20 18.13 -13.52
CA THR A 309 -15.81 18.46 -13.87
C THR A 309 -14.80 17.99 -12.81
N VAL A 310 -15.22 17.74 -11.60
CA VAL A 310 -14.36 17.31 -10.49
C VAL A 310 -13.62 16.01 -10.81
N LYS A 311 -14.31 15.03 -11.38
CA LYS A 311 -13.70 13.75 -11.81
C LYS A 311 -12.73 13.94 -12.96
N VAL A 312 -13.08 14.77 -13.94
CA VAL A 312 -12.24 15.03 -15.13
C VAL A 312 -10.96 15.78 -14.75
N ARG A 313 -11.03 16.70 -13.80
CA ARG A 313 -9.89 17.47 -13.31
C ARG A 313 -9.03 16.71 -12.29
N GLY A 314 -9.37 15.48 -11.96
CA GLY A 314 -8.65 14.67 -10.97
C GLY A 314 -8.78 15.16 -9.52
N LYS A 315 -9.69 16.09 -9.25
CA LYS A 315 -9.91 16.66 -7.91
C LYS A 315 -10.57 15.66 -6.93
N LEU A 316 -11.32 14.71 -7.46
CA LEU A 316 -12.01 13.72 -6.64
C LEU A 316 -11.06 12.59 -6.26
N VAL A 317 -10.81 12.42 -4.97
CA VAL A 317 -9.94 11.37 -4.46
C VAL A 317 -10.66 10.03 -4.44
N HIS A 318 -10.18 9.07 -5.23
CA HIS A 318 -10.74 7.72 -5.31
C HIS A 318 -9.98 6.68 -4.45
N THR A 319 -8.80 7.02 -3.98
CA THR A 319 -7.97 6.13 -3.16
C THR A 319 -8.21 6.43 -1.69
N ILE A 320 -9.18 5.74 -1.11
CA ILE A 320 -9.65 5.90 0.27
C ILE A 320 -9.29 4.65 1.07
N GLU A 321 -9.22 4.74 2.39
CA GLU A 321 -8.87 3.63 3.25
C GLU A 321 -9.83 2.44 3.07
N ARG A 322 -9.28 1.25 3.11
CA ARG A 322 -10.01 -0.02 2.90
C ARG A 322 -11.21 -0.22 3.83
N LYS A 323 -11.17 0.35 5.04
CA LYS A 323 -12.29 0.24 6.00
C LYS A 323 -13.60 0.78 5.44
N PHE A 324 -13.55 1.89 4.68
CA PHE A 324 -14.73 2.51 4.08
C PHE A 324 -15.34 1.63 2.97
N TYR A 325 -14.50 1.11 2.06
CA TYR A 325 -14.97 0.18 1.03
C TYR A 325 -15.54 -1.11 1.62
N LYS A 326 -14.92 -1.60 2.69
CA LYS A 326 -15.39 -2.80 3.39
C LYS A 326 -16.76 -2.56 4.06
N LYS A 327 -16.94 -1.39 4.70
CA LYS A 327 -18.22 -0.98 5.32
C LYS A 327 -19.31 -0.89 4.27
N GLU A 328 -19.04 -0.20 3.15
CA GLU A 328 -20.00 -0.02 2.06
C GLU A 328 -20.42 -1.35 1.44
N LEU A 329 -19.49 -2.22 1.04
CA LEU A 329 -19.85 -3.51 0.46
C LEU A 329 -20.69 -4.35 1.43
N LYS A 330 -20.39 -4.30 2.74
CA LYS A 330 -21.18 -4.98 3.76
C LYS A 330 -22.61 -4.43 3.83
N GLN A 331 -22.78 -3.12 3.75
CA GLN A 331 -24.10 -2.46 3.75
C GLN A 331 -24.89 -2.85 2.50
N ILE A 332 -24.28 -2.77 1.31
CA ILE A 332 -24.91 -3.17 0.04
C ILE A 332 -25.38 -4.64 0.12
N LEU A 333 -24.50 -5.57 0.45
CA LEU A 333 -24.85 -6.99 0.48
C LEU A 333 -25.93 -7.29 1.51
N ASN A 334 -25.90 -6.66 2.69
CA ASN A 334 -26.94 -6.84 3.69
C ASN A 334 -28.29 -6.32 3.21
N LYS A 335 -28.31 -5.20 2.47
CA LYS A 335 -29.55 -4.67 1.90
C LYS A 335 -30.06 -5.54 0.75
N GLN A 336 -29.17 -5.97 -0.14
CA GLN A 336 -29.54 -6.77 -1.30
C GLN A 336 -30.00 -8.20 -0.95
N LYS A 337 -29.69 -8.72 0.24
CA LYS A 337 -30.30 -9.96 0.76
C LYS A 337 -31.82 -9.88 0.87
N GLU A 338 -32.39 -8.70 1.10
CA GLU A 338 -33.85 -8.52 1.18
C GLU A 338 -34.52 -8.74 -0.19
N PHE A 339 -33.79 -8.54 -1.29
CA PHE A 339 -34.32 -8.57 -2.65
C PHE A 339 -33.88 -9.78 -3.46
N ILE A 340 -32.73 -10.39 -3.12
CA ILE A 340 -32.08 -11.48 -3.86
C ILE A 340 -32.02 -12.73 -2.96
N PRO A 341 -32.96 -13.66 -3.08
CA PRO A 341 -33.05 -14.84 -2.20
C PRO A 341 -31.81 -15.73 -2.21
N GLU A 342 -31.09 -15.81 -3.34
CA GLU A 342 -29.87 -16.62 -3.48
C GLU A 342 -28.78 -16.20 -2.49
N LEU A 343 -28.76 -14.95 -2.05
CA LEU A 343 -27.81 -14.48 -1.03
C LEU A 343 -28.12 -15.00 0.39
N GLN A 344 -29.29 -15.61 0.58
CA GLN A 344 -29.71 -16.24 1.84
C GLN A 344 -29.76 -17.78 1.75
N ASP A 345 -29.55 -18.34 0.57
CA ASP A 345 -29.61 -19.78 0.35
C ASP A 345 -28.37 -20.47 0.92
N THR A 346 -28.60 -21.26 1.98
CA THR A 346 -27.54 -22.01 2.66
C THR A 346 -26.96 -23.14 1.80
N SER A 347 -27.75 -23.72 0.91
CA SER A 347 -27.30 -24.79 0.02
C SER A 347 -26.35 -24.27 -1.04
N LEU A 348 -26.65 -23.10 -1.61
CA LEU A 348 -25.75 -22.39 -2.52
C LEU A 348 -24.48 -21.92 -1.80
N TYR A 349 -24.60 -21.45 -0.56
CA TYR A 349 -23.43 -21.07 0.25
C TYR A 349 -22.50 -22.26 0.47
N GLU A 350 -23.03 -23.42 0.89
CA GLU A 350 -22.25 -24.65 1.06
C GLU A 350 -21.60 -25.11 -0.24
N ALA A 351 -22.29 -25.06 -1.36
CA ALA A 351 -21.74 -25.37 -2.67
C ALA A 351 -20.54 -24.46 -3.00
N CYS A 352 -20.67 -23.15 -2.74
CA CYS A 352 -19.62 -22.17 -2.97
C CYS A 352 -18.37 -22.44 -2.10
N ILE A 353 -18.52 -22.68 -0.79
CA ILE A 353 -17.36 -22.92 0.09
C ILE A 353 -16.68 -24.25 -0.23
N LYS A 354 -17.44 -25.29 -0.55
CA LYS A 354 -16.90 -26.59 -1.00
C LYS A 354 -16.11 -26.43 -2.30
N GLU A 355 -16.65 -25.67 -3.27
CA GLU A 355 -15.95 -25.40 -4.52
C GLU A 355 -14.66 -24.63 -4.31
N LEU A 356 -14.65 -23.59 -3.47
CA LEU A 356 -13.48 -22.75 -3.23
C LEU A 356 -12.36 -23.46 -2.47
N TYR A 357 -12.70 -24.35 -1.54
CA TYR A 357 -11.78 -24.91 -0.53
C TYR A 357 -11.75 -26.43 -0.52
N ARG A 358 -11.91 -27.08 -1.69
CA ARG A 358 -11.96 -28.56 -1.88
C ARG A 358 -10.95 -29.36 -1.03
N ASN A 359 -9.76 -28.80 -0.80
CA ASN A 359 -8.67 -29.48 -0.10
C ASN A 359 -8.38 -28.89 1.29
N ASN A 360 -9.32 -28.17 1.89
CA ASN A 360 -9.11 -27.49 3.17
C ASN A 360 -10.35 -27.56 4.06
N GLU A 361 -10.67 -28.76 4.57
CA GLU A 361 -11.82 -29.00 5.41
C GLU A 361 -11.83 -28.14 6.68
N ALA A 362 -10.67 -27.93 7.32
CA ALA A 362 -10.58 -27.08 8.51
C ALA A 362 -11.04 -25.65 8.23
N HIS A 363 -10.76 -25.13 7.04
CA HIS A 363 -11.25 -23.81 6.65
C HIS A 363 -12.75 -23.82 6.34
N ILE A 364 -13.24 -24.84 5.63
CA ILE A 364 -14.67 -25.02 5.37
C ILE A 364 -15.45 -25.01 6.69
N GLN A 365 -15.03 -25.82 7.68
CA GLN A 365 -15.65 -25.86 8.99
C GLN A 365 -15.64 -24.50 9.71
N SER A 366 -14.56 -23.73 9.58
CA SER A 366 -14.43 -22.42 10.23
C SER A 366 -15.36 -21.35 9.65
N ILE A 367 -15.83 -21.54 8.43
CA ILE A 367 -16.71 -20.58 7.72
C ILE A 367 -18.11 -21.14 7.45
N ALA A 368 -18.40 -22.39 7.80
CA ALA A 368 -19.66 -23.07 7.52
C ALA A 368 -20.90 -22.33 8.09
N ASN A 369 -20.74 -21.68 9.24
CA ASN A 369 -21.82 -20.93 9.91
C ASN A 369 -21.86 -19.44 9.53
N LYS A 370 -21.16 -19.04 8.48
CA LYS A 370 -21.16 -17.67 7.97
C LYS A 370 -22.13 -17.55 6.79
N ASP A 371 -22.17 -16.38 6.19
CA ASP A 371 -23.03 -16.04 5.08
C ASP A 371 -22.25 -15.49 3.87
N PHE A 372 -22.96 -15.21 2.78
CA PHE A 372 -22.36 -14.63 1.58
C PHE A 372 -21.73 -13.26 1.83
N THR A 373 -22.24 -12.45 2.76
CA THR A 373 -21.64 -11.18 3.12
C THR A 373 -20.24 -11.39 3.69
N ASP A 374 -20.10 -12.34 4.64
CA ASP A 374 -18.79 -12.67 5.19
C ASP A 374 -17.86 -13.29 4.14
N LEU A 375 -18.38 -14.17 3.29
CA LEU A 375 -17.59 -14.79 2.22
C LEU A 375 -17.01 -13.75 1.26
N PHE A 376 -17.85 -12.87 0.71
CA PHE A 376 -17.37 -11.84 -0.22
C PHE A 376 -16.46 -10.83 0.46
N VAL A 377 -16.86 -10.32 1.63
CA VAL A 377 -16.17 -9.21 2.31
C VAL A 377 -14.89 -9.70 2.99
N ASN A 378 -14.97 -10.72 3.84
CA ASN A 378 -13.86 -11.10 4.72
C ASN A 378 -12.97 -12.19 4.12
N ASP A 379 -13.54 -13.11 3.33
CA ASP A 379 -12.83 -14.31 2.90
C ASP A 379 -12.26 -14.17 1.47
N ILE A 380 -12.90 -13.36 0.59
CA ILE A 380 -12.44 -13.17 -0.78
C ILE A 380 -11.85 -11.77 -0.98
N ILE A 381 -12.70 -10.71 -1.01
CA ILE A 381 -12.30 -9.38 -1.51
C ILE A 381 -11.31 -8.69 -0.57
N PHE A 382 -11.64 -8.61 0.71
CA PHE A 382 -10.81 -7.93 1.70
C PHE A 382 -10.03 -8.89 2.60
N TYR A 383 -9.93 -10.16 2.19
CA TYR A 383 -9.13 -11.13 2.93
C TYR A 383 -7.72 -10.62 3.16
N GLN A 384 -7.30 -10.69 4.39
CA GLN A 384 -5.95 -10.37 4.81
C GLN A 384 -5.42 -11.52 5.64
N ARG A 385 -4.32 -12.10 5.18
CA ARG A 385 -3.66 -13.17 5.93
C ARG A 385 -3.28 -12.66 7.32
N PRO A 386 -3.73 -13.33 8.40
CA PRO A 386 -3.33 -12.95 9.73
C PRO A 386 -1.81 -13.03 9.88
N LEU A 387 -1.23 -12.06 10.57
CA LEU A 387 0.19 -12.08 10.88
C LEU A 387 0.46 -13.25 11.81
N LYS A 388 1.30 -14.18 11.36
CA LYS A 388 1.77 -15.26 12.22
C LYS A 388 2.62 -14.68 13.35
N SER A 389 2.42 -15.19 14.55
CA SER A 389 3.30 -14.86 15.67
C SER A 389 4.74 -15.18 15.30
N LYS A 390 5.65 -14.24 15.51
CA LYS A 390 7.09 -14.48 15.31
C LYS A 390 7.63 -15.58 16.21
N LYS A 391 6.96 -15.87 17.33
CA LYS A 391 7.32 -17.01 18.21
C LYS A 391 7.31 -18.34 17.49
N SER A 392 6.40 -18.56 16.53
CA SER A 392 6.33 -19.81 15.74
C SER A 392 7.46 -19.96 14.73
N THR A 393 8.15 -18.87 14.38
CA THR A 393 9.28 -18.86 13.43
C THR A 393 10.64 -18.89 14.10
N ILE A 394 10.69 -18.84 15.45
CA ILE A 394 11.94 -18.92 16.20
C ILE A 394 12.35 -20.38 16.27
N SER A 395 13.54 -20.66 15.76
CA SER A 395 14.12 -21.99 15.78
C SER A 395 14.47 -22.45 17.19
N ASN A 396 14.54 -23.75 17.40
CA ASN A 396 15.11 -24.32 18.61
C ASN A 396 16.64 -24.19 18.57
N CYS A 397 17.26 -24.03 19.72
CA CYS A 397 18.70 -24.13 19.86
C CYS A 397 19.11 -25.59 19.56
N PRO A 398 20.07 -25.81 18.64
CA PRO A 398 20.51 -27.16 18.33
C PRO A 398 21.37 -27.80 19.44
N TYR A 399 21.90 -27.01 20.36
CA TYR A 399 22.87 -27.46 21.38
C TYR A 399 22.24 -27.57 22.75
N GLU A 400 21.29 -26.72 23.13
CA GLU A 400 20.79 -26.66 24.48
C GLU A 400 19.32 -27.05 24.60
N SER A 401 19.02 -27.75 25.71
CA SER A 401 17.67 -28.15 26.06
C SER A 401 17.56 -28.24 27.59
N TYR A 402 16.35 -28.09 28.10
CA TYR A 402 16.05 -28.32 29.51
C TYR A 402 15.07 -29.48 29.66
N TYR A 403 15.05 -30.07 30.85
CA TYR A 403 14.14 -31.14 31.22
C TYR A 403 13.10 -30.56 32.19
N TYR A 404 11.85 -30.90 31.96
CA TYR A 404 10.80 -30.63 32.93
C TYR A 404 9.98 -31.88 33.19
N LYS A 405 9.48 -31.99 34.43
CA LYS A 405 8.66 -33.12 34.85
C LYS A 405 7.21 -32.83 34.46
N ASN A 406 6.60 -33.68 33.64
CA ASN A 406 5.19 -33.59 33.34
C ASN A 406 4.38 -33.79 34.63
N LYS A 407 3.49 -32.86 34.96
CA LYS A 407 2.71 -32.90 36.19
C LYS A 407 1.67 -34.03 36.20
N GLU A 408 1.22 -34.49 35.04
CA GLU A 408 0.19 -35.52 34.88
C GLU A 408 0.78 -36.93 34.80
N THR A 409 1.87 -37.08 34.03
CA THR A 409 2.49 -38.41 33.81
C THR A 409 3.70 -38.68 34.69
N GLY A 410 4.26 -37.68 35.35
CA GLY A 410 5.48 -37.79 36.16
C GLY A 410 6.77 -37.97 35.34
N GLU A 411 6.69 -38.02 34.01
CA GLU A 411 7.84 -38.27 33.13
C GLU A 411 8.68 -36.99 32.93
N LEU A 412 10.00 -37.19 32.77
CA LEU A 412 10.94 -36.13 32.40
C LEU A 412 10.93 -35.96 30.88
N ILE A 413 10.37 -34.80 30.44
CA ILE A 413 10.32 -34.47 29.03
C ILE A 413 11.44 -33.50 28.71
N ARG A 414 12.24 -33.80 27.69
CA ARG A 414 13.28 -32.95 27.15
C ARG A 414 12.65 -31.90 26.22
N LYS A 415 12.89 -30.62 26.50
CA LYS A 415 12.42 -29.53 25.68
C LYS A 415 13.57 -28.63 25.20
N PRO A 416 13.75 -28.46 23.88
CA PRO A 416 14.81 -27.58 23.37
C PRO A 416 14.55 -26.12 23.73
N ILE A 417 15.61 -25.39 24.05
CA ILE A 417 15.55 -23.96 24.29
C ILE A 417 15.33 -23.24 22.96
N LYS A 418 14.49 -22.25 22.96
CA LYS A 418 14.28 -21.39 21.78
C LYS A 418 15.45 -20.42 21.60
N CYS A 419 15.90 -20.25 20.35
CA CYS A 419 16.84 -19.19 20.00
C CYS A 419 16.26 -17.81 20.30
N ILE A 420 17.12 -16.84 20.56
CA ILE A 420 16.70 -15.46 20.81
C ILE A 420 16.08 -14.87 19.56
N ALA A 421 14.97 -14.13 19.69
CA ALA A 421 14.33 -13.44 18.58
C ALA A 421 15.16 -12.22 18.16
N LYS A 422 15.21 -11.93 16.84
CA LYS A 422 15.90 -10.74 16.32
C LYS A 422 15.35 -9.40 16.85
N SER A 423 14.08 -9.40 17.29
CA SER A 423 13.44 -8.24 17.93
C SER A 423 13.66 -8.15 19.44
N ASN A 424 14.42 -9.08 20.04
CA ASN A 424 14.72 -9.03 21.46
C ASN A 424 15.73 -7.89 21.73
N PRO A 425 15.51 -7.05 22.74
CA PRO A 425 16.43 -5.95 23.08
C PRO A 425 17.88 -6.39 23.27
N LEU A 426 18.13 -7.48 23.97
CA LEU A 426 19.47 -8.03 24.16
C LEU A 426 20.15 -8.44 22.84
N TYR A 427 19.37 -8.98 21.88
CA TYR A 427 19.91 -9.29 20.56
C TYR A 427 20.24 -8.02 19.77
N GLN A 428 19.39 -6.98 19.87
CA GLN A 428 19.64 -5.69 19.21
C GLN A 428 20.88 -5.01 19.81
N GLU A 429 21.01 -5.01 21.10
CA GLU A 429 22.19 -4.50 21.82
C GLU A 429 23.45 -5.25 21.39
N PHE A 430 23.45 -6.57 21.42
CA PHE A 430 24.55 -7.39 20.92
C PHE A 430 24.91 -7.07 19.46
N ARG A 431 23.93 -6.91 18.59
CA ARG A 431 24.15 -6.57 17.19
C ARG A 431 24.76 -5.18 17.01
N LEU A 432 24.36 -4.23 17.82
CA LEU A 432 24.95 -2.88 17.79
C LEU A 432 26.38 -2.89 18.29
N TRP A 433 26.66 -3.59 19.38
CA TRP A 433 28.03 -3.81 19.86
C TRP A 433 28.91 -4.49 18.82
N GLN A 434 28.40 -5.52 18.17
CA GLN A 434 29.10 -6.20 17.08
C GLN A 434 29.42 -5.25 15.92
N PHE A 435 28.48 -4.35 15.57
CA PHE A 435 28.71 -3.33 14.56
C PHE A 435 29.83 -2.35 15.01
N VAL A 436 29.75 -1.82 16.20
CA VAL A 436 30.71 -0.86 16.76
C VAL A 436 32.12 -1.45 16.78
N HIS A 437 32.27 -2.69 17.26
CA HIS A 437 33.59 -3.35 17.31
C HIS A 437 34.13 -3.76 15.94
N ASN A 438 33.28 -4.00 14.95
CA ASN A 438 33.70 -4.33 13.59
C ASN A 438 33.87 -3.10 12.67
N LEU A 439 33.55 -1.90 13.18
CA LEU A 439 33.72 -0.68 12.41
C LEU A 439 35.21 -0.47 12.10
N ARG A 440 35.50 -0.10 10.84
CA ARG A 440 36.81 0.31 10.39
C ARG A 440 36.71 1.64 9.70
N ILE A 441 37.65 2.53 10.01
CA ILE A 441 37.75 3.89 9.48
C ILE A 441 38.99 3.94 8.59
N TYR A 442 38.77 4.22 7.32
CA TYR A 442 39.85 4.30 6.34
C TYR A 442 40.03 5.72 5.87
N LYS A 443 41.27 6.21 5.92
CA LYS A 443 41.67 7.45 5.25
C LYS A 443 42.00 7.13 3.80
N LYS A 444 41.39 7.87 2.86
CA LYS A 444 41.49 7.61 1.43
C LYS A 444 42.92 7.63 0.90
N SER A 445 43.75 8.54 1.42
CA SER A 445 45.17 8.61 1.12
C SER A 445 45.92 9.27 2.26
N GLU A 446 47.08 8.77 2.60
CA GLU A 446 47.96 9.32 3.61
C GLU A 446 49.43 9.05 3.23
N GLU A 447 50.29 10.00 3.53
CA GLU A 447 51.72 9.81 3.38
C GLU A 447 52.27 9.11 4.63
N VAL A 448 52.73 7.88 4.46
CA VAL A 448 53.32 7.07 5.53
C VAL A 448 54.77 6.78 5.13
N SER A 449 55.72 7.28 5.95
CA SER A 449 57.16 7.09 5.71
C SER A 449 57.63 7.56 4.33
N GLY A 450 57.12 8.72 3.84
CA GLY A 450 57.51 9.31 2.55
C GLY A 450 56.87 8.63 1.34
N ARG A 451 55.88 7.74 1.50
CA ARG A 451 55.13 7.10 0.42
C ARG A 451 53.63 7.33 0.61
N LEU A 452 52.98 7.74 -0.48
CA LEU A 452 51.52 7.88 -0.49
C LEU A 452 50.87 6.48 -0.45
N GLN A 453 50.15 6.17 0.60
CA GLN A 453 49.33 4.96 0.74
C GLN A 453 47.87 5.30 0.60
N THR A 454 47.11 4.41 0.00
CA THR A 454 45.63 4.52 -0.13
C THR A 454 44.95 3.54 0.83
N ASP A 455 43.73 3.92 1.28
CA ASP A 455 42.91 3.12 2.17
C ASP A 455 43.61 2.69 3.46
N VAL A 456 44.24 3.66 4.11
CA VAL A 456 44.98 3.45 5.35
C VAL A 456 43.95 3.31 6.50
N ASP A 457 44.00 2.18 7.25
CA ASP A 457 43.17 1.99 8.44
C ASP A 457 43.64 2.93 9.56
N VAL A 458 42.78 3.84 9.95
CA VAL A 458 43.03 4.83 11.01
C VAL A 458 42.09 4.65 12.18
N THR A 459 41.44 3.50 12.29
CA THR A 459 40.45 3.19 13.34
C THR A 459 40.97 3.44 14.75
N ASP A 460 42.23 3.01 15.00
CA ASP A 460 42.85 3.14 16.32
C ASP A 460 43.21 4.59 16.69
N ARG A 461 43.06 5.55 15.78
CA ARG A 461 43.22 6.99 16.09
C ARG A 461 41.96 7.60 16.70
N PHE A 462 40.80 6.99 16.44
CA PHE A 462 39.49 7.50 16.81
C PHE A 462 38.79 6.64 17.89
N LEU A 463 39.07 5.35 17.89
CA LEU A 463 38.48 4.37 18.79
C LEU A 463 39.62 3.63 19.53
N THR A 464 40.21 4.29 20.49
CA THR A 464 41.40 3.83 21.20
C THR A 464 41.05 3.11 22.49
N THR A 465 40.08 3.61 23.21
CA THR A 465 39.69 3.14 24.56
C THR A 465 38.32 2.48 24.56
N PRO A 466 38.04 1.58 25.52
CA PRO A 466 36.68 1.05 25.68
C PRO A 466 35.61 2.13 25.84
N ASP A 467 35.96 3.28 26.40
CA ASP A 467 35.05 4.40 26.58
C ASP A 467 34.66 5.07 25.25
N ASP A 468 35.57 5.13 24.27
CA ASP A 468 35.28 5.62 22.91
C ASP A 468 34.25 4.74 22.22
N TYR A 469 34.41 3.42 22.36
CA TYR A 469 33.41 2.46 21.83
C TYR A 469 32.06 2.60 22.54
N ALA A 470 32.04 2.83 23.85
CA ALA A 470 30.82 3.00 24.62
C ALA A 470 30.08 4.30 24.24
N LYS A 471 30.81 5.39 24.02
CA LYS A 471 30.24 6.66 23.52
C LYS A 471 29.65 6.52 22.13
N LEU A 472 30.37 5.88 21.23
CA LEU A 472 29.86 5.60 19.88
C LEU A 472 28.64 4.70 19.91
N PHE A 473 28.63 3.66 20.76
CA PHE A 473 27.49 2.80 20.97
C PHE A 473 26.25 3.59 21.43
N SER A 474 26.39 4.42 22.46
CA SER A 474 25.30 5.23 22.99
C SER A 474 24.76 6.19 21.94
N TRP A 475 25.65 6.87 21.24
CA TRP A 475 25.27 7.78 20.15
C TRP A 475 24.50 7.10 19.02
N LEU A 476 24.86 5.86 18.67
CA LEU A 476 24.13 5.05 17.67
C LEU A 476 22.80 4.52 18.20
N ASN A 477 22.76 4.11 19.47
CA ASN A 477 21.59 3.51 20.09
C ASN A 477 20.39 4.49 20.18
N ASP A 478 20.67 5.79 20.26
CA ASP A 478 19.65 6.85 20.31
C ASP A 478 19.03 7.14 18.93
N ARG A 479 19.47 6.45 17.88
CA ARG A 479 19.04 6.69 16.50
C ARG A 479 18.26 5.51 15.91
N LYS A 480 17.18 5.80 15.17
CA LYS A 480 16.41 4.77 14.43
C LYS A 480 17.20 4.14 13.29
N GLY A 481 18.14 4.86 12.73
CA GLY A 481 19.01 4.45 11.63
C GLY A 481 19.97 5.55 11.27
N ILE A 482 21.07 5.21 10.61
CA ILE A 482 22.10 6.15 10.24
C ILE A 482 22.58 5.87 8.82
N LYS A 483 22.83 6.91 8.05
CA LYS A 483 23.51 6.84 6.76
C LYS A 483 25.02 6.98 6.96
N GLN A 484 25.81 6.41 6.06
CA GLN A 484 27.27 6.49 6.14
C GLN A 484 27.79 7.92 6.29
N LYS A 485 27.22 8.88 5.53
CA LYS A 485 27.58 10.31 5.65
C LYS A 485 27.26 10.92 7.02
N GLU A 486 26.26 10.39 7.70
CA GLU A 486 25.88 10.86 9.04
C GLU A 486 26.78 10.23 10.10
N LEU A 487 27.24 8.99 9.89
CA LEU A 487 28.24 8.35 10.75
C LEU A 487 29.55 9.13 10.76
N LEU A 488 29.97 9.65 9.61
CA LEU A 488 31.18 10.51 9.49
C LEU A 488 31.04 11.86 10.20
N ARG A 489 29.84 12.25 10.64
CA ARG A 489 29.58 13.46 11.46
C ARG A 489 29.58 13.17 12.97
N TYR A 490 29.93 11.96 13.36
CA TYR A 490 30.15 11.68 14.76
C TYR A 490 31.31 12.53 15.27
N GLU A 491 31.13 13.20 16.41
CA GLU A 491 32.03 14.25 16.91
C GLU A 491 33.52 13.82 16.99
N ALA A 492 33.76 12.55 17.30
CA ALA A 492 35.10 12.01 17.35
C ALA A 492 35.72 11.68 15.99
N PHE A 493 34.95 11.71 14.88
CA PHE A 493 35.41 11.42 13.53
C PHE A 493 35.59 12.68 12.68
N GLY A 494 35.17 13.86 13.17
CA GLY A 494 35.20 15.16 12.51
C GLY A 494 36.47 15.96 12.70
#